data_39e58b3900c1d1b5dfbbcfa729f0724d
#
_entry.id   39e58b3900c1d1b5dfbbcfa729f0724d
#
_cell.length_a   1.000
_cell.length_b   1.000
_cell.length_c   1.000
_cell.angle_alpha   90.00
_cell.angle_beta   90.00
_cell.angle_gamma   90.00
#
_symmetry.space_group_name_H-M   'P 1'
#
loop_
_entity.id
_entity.type
_entity.pdbx_description
1 polymer ?
#
loop_
_entity_poly.entity_id
_entity_poly.type
_entity_poly.pdbx_seq_one_letter_code
_entity_poly.pdbx_strand_id
1 'polypeptide(L)'
;MGMTMPQKILAAHAGLDRVCAGQLINAKLDIVLGNDITTPVAVNEFKKAGFDSVFDRDRVAIVLDHFVPNKDIKAAEQSKTCREFACAHCVSHFYDVGKMGIEHALLPEQGIVTAGDCIIGADSHTCTYGALGAFSTGVGSTDMAAGMATGMAWFKVPSAIRFNLTGKLPSNCSGKDVILTIIGKIGVDGALYKSMEFTGEGVHGLSMDDRLCICNMAIEAGAKNGIFPVDEVTRNYLNGRSERTPVVYEADADADYEQVLDIDLSKIVPTVACPHLPENTRPAAELHHIRVDQVVIGSCTNGRMEDMEAAYRILKGKKVAKGIRCIIIPGTMQILRECVERGWYTAFIDAGAVVSTPTCGPCLGGYMGILAAGEKCIATTNRNFVGRMGHVDSQVYLASPHTAAASALAGFITEYTEDSQ
;
A
#
# COMPACT_ATOMS: atom_id res chain seq x y z
N MET A 1 -8.05 26.52 -18.12
CA MET A 1 -7.30 25.69 -17.18
C MET A 1 -7.40 24.25 -17.60
N GLY A 2 -6.28 23.57 -17.76
CA GLY A 2 -6.22 22.15 -18.06
C GLY A 2 -6.62 21.28 -16.88
N MET A 3 -6.83 20.00 -17.13
CA MET A 3 -7.17 19.02 -16.10
C MET A 3 -5.94 18.16 -15.71
N THR A 4 -5.82 17.84 -14.44
CA THR A 4 -4.87 16.84 -13.91
C THR A 4 -5.30 15.43 -14.30
N MET A 5 -4.42 14.42 -14.13
CA MET A 5 -4.77 13.02 -14.41
C MET A 5 -6.02 12.57 -13.63
N PRO A 6 -6.12 12.79 -12.30
CA PRO A 6 -7.30 12.42 -11.53
C PRO A 6 -8.57 13.09 -12.02
N GLN A 7 -8.50 14.38 -12.39
CA GLN A 7 -9.65 15.12 -12.92
C GLN A 7 -10.15 14.52 -14.24
N LYS A 8 -9.25 14.10 -15.13
CA LYS A 8 -9.64 13.46 -16.40
C LYS A 8 -10.30 12.11 -16.17
N ILE A 9 -9.76 11.29 -15.26
CA ILE A 9 -10.38 10.00 -14.90
C ILE A 9 -11.78 10.24 -14.33
N LEU A 10 -11.91 11.14 -13.37
CA LEU A 10 -13.19 11.44 -12.74
C LEU A 10 -14.21 12.05 -13.71
N ALA A 11 -13.77 12.93 -14.63
CA ALA A 11 -14.64 13.50 -15.68
C ALA A 11 -15.22 12.39 -16.58
N ALA A 12 -14.35 11.49 -17.06
CA ALA A 12 -14.77 10.37 -17.91
C ALA A 12 -15.78 9.46 -17.19
N HIS A 13 -15.54 9.13 -15.91
CA HIS A 13 -16.44 8.29 -15.13
C HIS A 13 -17.75 8.99 -14.71
N ALA A 14 -17.75 10.32 -14.67
CA ALA A 14 -18.95 11.12 -14.45
C ALA A 14 -19.74 11.39 -15.76
N GLY A 15 -19.21 11.00 -16.92
CA GLY A 15 -19.79 11.32 -18.22
C GLY A 15 -19.77 12.83 -18.54
N LEU A 16 -18.75 13.52 -18.04
CA LEU A 16 -18.55 14.97 -18.21
C LEU A 16 -17.31 15.21 -19.08
N ASP A 17 -17.39 16.21 -19.95
CA ASP A 17 -16.23 16.63 -20.74
C ASP A 17 -15.11 17.22 -19.86
N ARG A 18 -15.51 17.81 -18.73
CA ARG A 18 -14.59 18.50 -17.82
C ARG A 18 -15.11 18.55 -16.39
N VAL A 19 -14.18 18.51 -15.43
CA VAL A 19 -14.43 18.80 -14.01
C VAL A 19 -13.39 19.77 -13.47
N CYS A 20 -13.68 20.39 -12.35
CA CYS A 20 -12.73 21.25 -11.62
C CYS A 20 -12.66 20.86 -10.15
N ALA A 21 -11.54 21.23 -9.49
CA ALA A 21 -11.35 21.01 -8.07
C ALA A 21 -12.51 21.61 -7.25
N GLY A 22 -12.97 20.85 -6.27
CA GLY A 22 -14.09 21.22 -5.40
C GLY A 22 -15.49 20.90 -5.97
N GLN A 23 -15.62 20.56 -7.25
CA GLN A 23 -16.89 20.16 -7.86
C GLN A 23 -17.37 18.82 -7.27
N LEU A 24 -18.67 18.75 -6.96
CA LEU A 24 -19.32 17.50 -6.57
C LEU A 24 -19.83 16.78 -7.82
N ILE A 25 -19.49 15.52 -7.95
CA ILE A 25 -19.86 14.66 -9.08
C ILE A 25 -20.32 13.30 -8.59
N ASN A 26 -21.12 12.60 -9.40
CA ASN A 26 -21.34 11.16 -9.29
C ASN A 26 -20.55 10.47 -10.39
N ALA A 27 -19.71 9.49 -10.04
CA ALA A 27 -18.90 8.78 -10.99
C ALA A 27 -19.19 7.26 -10.95
N LYS A 28 -19.11 6.61 -12.12
CA LYS A 28 -19.17 5.16 -12.23
C LYS A 28 -17.91 4.55 -11.65
N LEU A 29 -18.06 3.36 -11.06
CA LEU A 29 -16.97 2.63 -10.45
C LEU A 29 -16.58 1.43 -11.34
N ASP A 30 -15.29 1.21 -11.47
CA ASP A 30 -14.75 0.02 -12.13
C ASP A 30 -14.56 -1.12 -11.14
N ILE A 31 -14.09 -0.82 -9.93
CA ILE A 31 -13.88 -1.82 -8.88
C ILE A 31 -14.34 -1.25 -7.54
N VAL A 32 -15.02 -2.09 -6.78
CA VAL A 32 -15.33 -1.87 -5.36
C VAL A 32 -14.68 -2.99 -4.56
N LEU A 33 -13.82 -2.65 -3.59
CA LEU A 33 -13.10 -3.67 -2.83
C LEU A 33 -13.29 -3.55 -1.33
N GLY A 34 -13.14 -4.69 -0.65
CA GLY A 34 -13.14 -4.77 0.80
C GLY A 34 -12.43 -6.02 1.31
N ASN A 35 -12.12 -6.01 2.59
CA ASN A 35 -11.40 -7.07 3.29
C ASN A 35 -12.24 -7.70 4.41
N ASP A 36 -11.66 -8.65 5.14
CA ASP A 36 -12.32 -9.38 6.21
C ASP A 36 -12.71 -8.52 7.44
N ILE A 37 -12.21 -7.29 7.56
CA ILE A 37 -12.60 -6.33 8.62
C ILE A 37 -13.79 -5.48 8.17
N THR A 38 -13.72 -4.92 6.97
CA THR A 38 -14.62 -3.87 6.50
C THR A 38 -15.81 -4.40 5.72
N THR A 39 -15.65 -5.50 4.99
CA THR A 39 -16.74 -6.14 4.25
C THR A 39 -17.92 -6.57 5.15
N PRO A 40 -17.72 -7.18 6.33
CA PRO A 40 -18.87 -7.53 7.19
C PRO A 40 -19.70 -6.32 7.61
N VAL A 41 -19.06 -5.17 7.83
CA VAL A 41 -19.75 -3.91 8.15
C VAL A 41 -20.52 -3.42 6.92
N ALA A 42 -19.90 -3.41 5.75
CA ALA A 42 -20.53 -3.03 4.49
C ALA A 42 -21.73 -3.95 4.15
N VAL A 43 -21.60 -5.26 4.36
CA VAL A 43 -22.71 -6.24 4.17
C VAL A 43 -23.91 -5.94 5.07
N ASN A 44 -23.66 -5.53 6.31
CA ASN A 44 -24.73 -5.13 7.21
C ASN A 44 -25.45 -3.87 6.71
N GLU A 45 -24.70 -2.86 6.25
CA GLU A 45 -25.28 -1.63 5.69
C GLU A 45 -26.02 -1.91 4.36
N PHE A 46 -25.47 -2.79 3.52
CA PHE A 46 -26.09 -3.24 2.28
C PHE A 46 -27.47 -3.85 2.52
N LYS A 47 -27.58 -4.77 3.50
CA LYS A 47 -28.84 -5.41 3.90
C LYS A 47 -29.82 -4.42 4.52
N LYS A 48 -29.35 -3.52 5.41
CA LYS A 48 -30.19 -2.48 6.03
C LYS A 48 -30.80 -1.53 5.00
N ALA A 49 -30.03 -1.20 3.95
CA ALA A 49 -30.50 -0.35 2.86
C ALA A 49 -31.49 -1.07 1.92
N GLY A 50 -31.71 -2.36 2.09
CA GLY A 50 -32.64 -3.16 1.28
C GLY A 50 -32.11 -3.49 -0.12
N PHE A 51 -30.79 -3.53 -0.30
CA PHE A 51 -30.20 -3.94 -1.57
C PHE A 51 -30.22 -5.48 -1.71
N ASP A 52 -30.66 -5.97 -2.87
CA ASP A 52 -30.82 -7.39 -3.16
C ASP A 52 -29.69 -7.99 -4.00
N SER A 53 -28.95 -7.17 -4.73
CA SER A 53 -27.85 -7.63 -5.61
C SER A 53 -26.72 -6.60 -5.71
N VAL A 54 -25.51 -7.10 -5.96
CA VAL A 54 -24.40 -6.24 -6.36
C VAL A 54 -24.62 -5.76 -7.80
N PHE A 55 -24.10 -4.58 -8.12
CA PHE A 55 -24.25 -3.98 -9.46
C PHE A 55 -23.61 -4.82 -10.58
N ASP A 56 -22.46 -5.41 -10.26
CA ASP A 56 -21.73 -6.30 -11.16
C ASP A 56 -20.81 -7.20 -10.32
N ARG A 57 -20.99 -8.52 -10.44
CA ARG A 57 -20.23 -9.53 -9.71
C ARG A 57 -18.74 -9.55 -10.08
N ASP A 58 -18.40 -9.10 -11.30
CA ASP A 58 -17.04 -9.06 -11.83
C ASP A 58 -16.32 -7.73 -11.48
N ARG A 59 -17.00 -6.83 -10.77
CA ARG A 59 -16.50 -5.52 -10.35
C ARG A 59 -16.44 -5.35 -8.82
N VAL A 60 -16.79 -6.40 -8.08
CA VAL A 60 -16.63 -6.44 -6.62
C VAL A 60 -15.49 -7.40 -6.29
N ALA A 61 -14.54 -6.94 -5.47
CA ALA A 61 -13.43 -7.75 -4.99
C ALA A 61 -13.48 -7.83 -3.45
N ILE A 62 -13.40 -9.05 -2.92
CA ILE A 62 -13.34 -9.30 -1.47
C ILE A 62 -12.10 -10.14 -1.18
N VAL A 63 -11.21 -9.61 -0.35
CA VAL A 63 -9.95 -10.25 0.01
C VAL A 63 -9.89 -10.47 1.51
N LEU A 64 -9.72 -11.72 1.93
CA LEU A 64 -9.49 -12.05 3.33
C LEU A 64 -7.98 -12.03 3.59
N ASP A 65 -7.47 -10.97 4.24
CA ASP A 65 -6.02 -10.76 4.39
C ASP A 65 -5.58 -10.22 5.75
N HIS A 66 -6.50 -9.79 6.62
CA HIS A 66 -6.12 -9.22 7.90
C HIS A 66 -6.04 -10.26 9.02
N PHE A 67 -7.01 -11.17 9.10
CA PHE A 67 -7.14 -12.11 10.21
C PHE A 67 -7.16 -13.58 9.77
N VAL A 68 -6.66 -13.89 8.61
CA VAL A 68 -6.59 -15.23 8.04
C VAL A 68 -5.15 -15.79 8.02
N PRO A 69 -4.97 -17.09 8.31
CA PRO A 69 -5.94 -18.02 8.91
C PRO A 69 -6.49 -17.44 10.22
N ASN A 70 -7.79 -17.66 10.49
CA ASN A 70 -8.48 -16.89 11.51
C ASN A 70 -7.84 -16.99 12.90
N LYS A 71 -7.56 -15.87 13.52
CA LYS A 71 -6.87 -15.76 14.82
C LYS A 71 -7.76 -16.08 16.02
N ASP A 72 -9.06 -15.89 15.89
CA ASP A 72 -10.06 -16.10 16.95
C ASP A 72 -11.47 -16.35 16.37
N ILE A 73 -12.44 -16.62 17.23
CA ILE A 73 -13.83 -16.89 16.84
C ILE A 73 -14.45 -15.68 16.12
N LYS A 74 -14.18 -14.44 16.57
CA LYS A 74 -14.70 -13.23 15.96
C LYS A 74 -14.20 -13.07 14.52
N ALA A 75 -12.92 -13.29 14.30
CA ALA A 75 -12.33 -13.28 12.96
C ALA A 75 -12.95 -14.37 12.05
N ALA A 76 -13.22 -15.56 12.61
CA ALA A 76 -13.87 -16.64 11.87
C ALA A 76 -15.31 -16.28 11.45
N GLU A 77 -16.09 -15.63 12.31
CA GLU A 77 -17.44 -15.14 11.98
C GLU A 77 -17.39 -14.02 10.92
N GLN A 78 -16.42 -13.13 10.98
CA GLN A 78 -16.20 -12.10 9.95
C GLN A 78 -15.89 -12.73 8.59
N SER A 79 -14.96 -13.67 8.54
CA SER A 79 -14.60 -14.40 7.31
C SER A 79 -15.80 -15.20 6.78
N LYS A 80 -16.61 -15.82 7.66
CA LYS A 80 -17.83 -16.52 7.27
C LYS A 80 -18.83 -15.57 6.61
N THR A 81 -19.06 -14.39 7.18
CA THR A 81 -19.93 -13.36 6.59
C THR A 81 -19.48 -12.99 5.18
N CYS A 82 -18.17 -12.80 4.96
CA CYS A 82 -17.61 -12.52 3.64
C CYS A 82 -17.87 -13.67 2.65
N ARG A 83 -17.64 -14.93 3.06
CA ARG A 83 -17.88 -16.12 2.23
C ARG A 83 -19.34 -16.25 1.83
N GLU A 84 -20.26 -16.09 2.79
CA GLU A 84 -21.71 -16.18 2.55
C GLU A 84 -22.19 -15.10 1.59
N PHE A 85 -21.70 -13.85 1.75
CA PHE A 85 -22.02 -12.75 0.86
C PHE A 85 -21.46 -12.99 -0.55
N ALA A 86 -20.19 -13.36 -0.66
CA ALA A 86 -19.56 -13.63 -1.96
C ALA A 86 -20.27 -14.78 -2.71
N CYS A 87 -20.66 -15.82 -1.99
CA CYS A 87 -21.43 -16.94 -2.56
C CYS A 87 -22.84 -16.50 -3.01
N ALA A 88 -23.58 -15.78 -2.15
CA ALA A 88 -24.95 -15.35 -2.44
C ALA A 88 -25.02 -14.42 -3.66
N HIS A 89 -24.01 -13.57 -3.87
CA HIS A 89 -23.94 -12.61 -4.98
C HIS A 89 -23.05 -13.08 -6.14
N CYS A 90 -22.52 -14.32 -6.06
CA CYS A 90 -21.62 -14.90 -7.08
C CYS A 90 -20.42 -14.00 -7.42
N VAL A 91 -19.81 -13.35 -6.38
CA VAL A 91 -18.67 -12.45 -6.55
C VAL A 91 -17.50 -13.22 -7.17
N SER A 92 -17.02 -12.76 -8.32
CA SER A 92 -15.96 -13.46 -9.08
C SER A 92 -14.59 -13.30 -8.44
N HIS A 93 -14.33 -12.15 -7.83
CA HIS A 93 -13.03 -11.82 -7.21
C HIS A 93 -13.10 -12.00 -5.69
N PHE A 94 -13.19 -13.26 -5.27
CA PHE A 94 -13.18 -13.64 -3.86
C PHE A 94 -11.91 -14.45 -3.54
N TYR A 95 -11.11 -13.92 -2.61
CA TYR A 95 -9.82 -14.49 -2.23
C TYR A 95 -9.80 -14.86 -0.75
N ASP A 96 -9.71 -16.16 -0.47
CA ASP A 96 -9.67 -16.76 0.87
C ASP A 96 -8.37 -17.56 1.06
N VAL A 97 -8.23 -18.23 2.18
CA VAL A 97 -7.10 -19.11 2.53
C VAL A 97 -6.77 -20.03 1.35
N GLY A 98 -5.49 -20.09 0.99
CA GLY A 98 -4.98 -20.84 -0.17
C GLY A 98 -4.81 -19.99 -1.43
N LYS A 99 -5.60 -18.94 -1.60
CA LYS A 99 -5.44 -17.92 -2.67
C LYS A 99 -5.24 -16.53 -2.09
N MET A 100 -4.85 -16.47 -0.81
CA MET A 100 -4.75 -15.22 -0.07
C MET A 100 -3.55 -14.39 -0.50
N GLY A 101 -3.68 -13.11 -0.27
CA GLY A 101 -2.64 -12.10 -0.44
C GLY A 101 -3.13 -10.82 0.17
N ILE A 102 -2.23 -9.92 0.54
CA ILE A 102 -2.59 -8.59 1.00
C ILE A 102 -3.25 -7.84 -0.15
N GLU A 103 -4.48 -7.35 0.02
CA GLU A 103 -5.34 -6.84 -1.05
C GLU A 103 -4.63 -5.87 -2.00
N HIS A 104 -3.82 -4.94 -1.47
CA HIS A 104 -3.10 -3.95 -2.29
C HIS A 104 -1.82 -4.48 -2.97
N ALA A 105 -1.43 -5.70 -2.70
CA ALA A 105 -0.43 -6.44 -3.48
C ALA A 105 -1.11 -7.43 -4.44
N LEU A 106 -2.17 -8.11 -3.97
CA LEU A 106 -2.87 -9.16 -4.70
C LEU A 106 -3.64 -8.63 -5.91
N LEU A 107 -4.45 -7.57 -5.77
CA LEU A 107 -5.30 -7.11 -6.87
C LEU A 107 -4.51 -6.59 -8.08
N PRO A 108 -3.39 -5.84 -7.92
CA PRO A 108 -2.49 -5.54 -9.03
C PRO A 108 -1.85 -6.79 -9.66
N GLU A 109 -1.39 -7.74 -8.84
CA GLU A 109 -0.78 -8.98 -9.30
C GLU A 109 -1.74 -9.81 -10.15
N GLN A 110 -3.02 -9.87 -9.76
CA GLN A 110 -4.07 -10.60 -10.44
C GLN A 110 -4.69 -9.84 -11.63
N GLY A 111 -4.23 -8.61 -11.91
CA GLY A 111 -4.75 -7.78 -13.00
C GLY A 111 -6.20 -7.32 -12.83
N ILE A 112 -6.73 -7.35 -11.60
CA ILE A 112 -8.10 -6.92 -11.28
C ILE A 112 -8.24 -5.41 -11.43
N VAL A 113 -7.17 -4.67 -11.17
CA VAL A 113 -7.08 -3.21 -11.28
C VAL A 113 -6.18 -2.83 -12.43
N THR A 114 -6.52 -1.79 -13.18
CA THR A 114 -5.78 -1.37 -14.36
C THR A 114 -5.75 0.16 -14.51
N ALA A 115 -4.97 0.65 -15.48
CA ALA A 115 -4.88 2.08 -15.76
C ALA A 115 -6.23 2.67 -16.19
N GLY A 116 -6.51 3.85 -15.66
CA GLY A 116 -7.74 4.60 -15.96
C GLY A 116 -8.95 4.21 -15.14
N ASP A 117 -8.87 3.18 -14.29
CA ASP A 117 -9.97 2.76 -13.43
C ASP A 117 -10.34 3.85 -12.40
N CYS A 118 -11.61 3.89 -12.02
CA CYS A 118 -12.14 4.59 -10.85
C CYS A 118 -12.51 3.57 -9.77
N ILE A 119 -11.76 3.56 -8.67
CA ILE A 119 -11.78 2.50 -7.65
C ILE A 119 -12.09 3.06 -6.28
N ILE A 120 -12.99 2.42 -5.55
CA ILE A 120 -13.17 2.64 -4.12
C ILE A 120 -12.94 1.37 -3.33
N GLY A 121 -12.44 1.51 -2.12
CA GLY A 121 -12.29 0.40 -1.18
C GLY A 121 -12.52 0.85 0.24
N ALA A 122 -13.03 -0.05 1.07
CA ALA A 122 -13.18 0.25 2.50
C ALA A 122 -11.87 0.01 3.28
N ASP A 123 -10.76 0.29 2.63
CA ASP A 123 -9.43 0.38 3.24
C ASP A 123 -8.75 1.69 2.84
N SER A 124 -8.07 2.32 3.80
CA SER A 124 -7.43 3.62 3.56
C SER A 124 -6.31 3.57 2.51
N HIS A 125 -5.63 2.42 2.36
CA HIS A 125 -4.55 2.26 1.39
C HIS A 125 -5.03 1.86 -0.02
N THR A 126 -6.33 1.92 -0.29
CA THR A 126 -6.88 1.79 -1.66
C THR A 126 -6.23 2.75 -2.65
N CYS A 127 -5.65 3.86 -2.19
CA CYS A 127 -4.88 4.80 -3.01
C CYS A 127 -3.67 4.16 -3.74
N THR A 128 -3.25 2.96 -3.37
CA THR A 128 -2.13 2.21 -3.96
C THR A 128 -2.21 2.09 -5.48
N TYR A 129 -3.41 1.89 -6.03
CA TYR A 129 -3.58 1.58 -7.46
C TYR A 129 -3.35 2.79 -8.39
N GLY A 130 -3.20 3.99 -7.83
CA GLY A 130 -2.72 5.14 -8.60
C GLY A 130 -1.31 4.95 -9.18
N ALA A 131 -0.53 4.03 -8.65
CA ALA A 131 0.73 3.59 -9.26
C ALA A 131 0.57 3.03 -10.67
N LEU A 132 -0.61 2.48 -10.98
CA LEU A 132 -0.99 1.98 -12.30
C LEU A 132 -1.66 3.04 -13.17
N GLY A 133 -1.82 4.27 -12.70
CA GLY A 133 -2.54 5.33 -13.39
C GLY A 133 -4.06 5.27 -13.20
N ALA A 134 -4.54 4.71 -12.08
CA ALA A 134 -5.96 4.70 -11.70
C ALA A 134 -6.29 5.83 -10.71
N PHE A 135 -7.53 6.29 -10.70
CA PHE A 135 -8.04 7.05 -9.56
C PHE A 135 -8.61 6.09 -8.53
N SER A 136 -7.92 5.92 -7.42
CA SER A 136 -8.30 4.97 -6.39
C SER A 136 -8.23 5.61 -5.02
N THR A 137 -9.23 5.37 -4.17
CA THR A 137 -9.32 6.02 -2.86
C THR A 137 -10.06 5.18 -1.83
N GLY A 138 -9.65 5.32 -0.56
CA GLY A 138 -10.36 4.75 0.57
C GLY A 138 -11.66 5.48 0.89
N VAL A 139 -12.69 4.72 1.27
CA VAL A 139 -14.02 5.20 1.69
C VAL A 139 -14.49 4.47 2.93
N GLY A 140 -15.57 4.93 3.53
CA GLY A 140 -16.24 4.22 4.63
C GLY A 140 -16.99 2.97 4.16
N SER A 141 -17.25 2.05 5.08
CA SER A 141 -17.99 0.80 4.77
C SER A 141 -19.42 1.06 4.26
N THR A 142 -20.03 2.18 4.62
CA THR A 142 -21.36 2.60 4.12
C THR A 142 -21.27 3.00 2.64
N ASP A 143 -20.24 3.78 2.26
CA ASP A 143 -20.01 4.15 0.86
C ASP A 143 -19.64 2.92 0.02
N MET A 144 -18.87 1.99 0.59
CA MET A 144 -18.58 0.69 -0.04
C MET A 144 -19.86 -0.07 -0.32
N ALA A 145 -20.79 -0.16 0.66
CA ALA A 145 -22.07 -0.84 0.50
C ALA A 145 -22.91 -0.23 -0.63
N ALA A 146 -23.01 1.10 -0.68
CA ALA A 146 -23.68 1.81 -1.76
C ALA A 146 -22.99 1.57 -3.12
N GLY A 147 -21.66 1.62 -3.15
CA GLY A 147 -20.86 1.33 -4.36
C GLY A 147 -21.08 -0.09 -4.87
N MET A 148 -21.08 -1.10 -3.98
CA MET A 148 -21.37 -2.50 -4.37
C MET A 148 -22.77 -2.67 -4.96
N ALA A 149 -23.75 -1.93 -4.47
CA ALA A 149 -25.13 -2.03 -4.94
C ALA A 149 -25.37 -1.26 -6.25
N THR A 150 -24.78 -0.07 -6.40
CA THR A 150 -25.14 0.89 -7.45
C THR A 150 -24.10 1.02 -8.56
N GLY A 151 -22.86 0.61 -8.32
CA GLY A 151 -21.73 0.87 -9.22
C GLY A 151 -21.36 2.35 -9.33
N MET A 152 -21.78 3.17 -8.36
CA MET A 152 -21.61 4.63 -8.37
C MET A 152 -21.09 5.10 -7.02
N ALA A 153 -20.28 6.17 -7.05
CA ALA A 153 -19.94 6.92 -5.86
C ALA A 153 -19.94 8.42 -6.15
N TRP A 154 -20.20 9.22 -5.12
CA TRP A 154 -20.02 10.65 -5.21
C TRP A 154 -18.61 11.05 -4.82
N PHE A 155 -18.07 12.07 -5.48
CA PHE A 155 -16.77 12.63 -5.15
C PHE A 155 -16.84 14.16 -5.14
N LYS A 156 -16.16 14.76 -4.18
CA LYS A 156 -15.65 16.10 -4.35
C LYS A 156 -14.34 15.98 -5.10
N VAL A 157 -14.26 16.50 -6.32
CA VAL A 157 -13.04 16.43 -7.14
C VAL A 157 -11.87 17.03 -6.38
N PRO A 158 -10.78 16.27 -6.14
CA PRO A 158 -9.63 16.80 -5.41
C PRO A 158 -8.87 17.82 -6.27
N SER A 159 -8.27 18.80 -5.61
CA SER A 159 -7.14 19.54 -6.18
C SER A 159 -5.90 18.66 -6.20
N ALA A 160 -4.81 19.10 -6.80
CA ALA A 160 -3.58 18.30 -6.91
C ALA A 160 -2.34 19.07 -6.50
N ILE A 161 -1.38 18.32 -5.94
CA ILE A 161 0.01 18.74 -5.77
C ILE A 161 0.84 17.93 -6.77
N ARG A 162 1.70 18.60 -7.54
CA ARG A 162 2.65 17.96 -8.44
C ARG A 162 3.99 17.77 -7.76
N PHE A 163 4.49 16.54 -7.73
CA PHE A 163 5.84 16.17 -7.30
C PHE A 163 6.68 15.91 -8.55
N ASN A 164 7.60 16.81 -8.86
CA ASN A 164 8.52 16.69 -9.99
C ASN A 164 9.76 15.93 -9.52
N LEU A 165 9.86 14.65 -9.89
CA LEU A 165 10.96 13.77 -9.51
C LEU A 165 12.09 13.90 -10.53
N THR A 166 13.32 14.16 -10.05
CA THR A 166 14.52 14.27 -10.88
C THR A 166 15.64 13.36 -10.36
N GLY A 167 16.65 13.10 -11.18
CA GLY A 167 17.78 12.27 -10.78
C GLY A 167 17.43 10.79 -10.64
N LYS A 168 18.33 10.02 -10.03
CA LYS A 168 18.23 8.57 -9.86
C LYS A 168 18.33 8.19 -8.38
N LEU A 169 17.45 7.29 -7.93
CA LEU A 169 17.45 6.79 -6.57
C LEU A 169 18.72 5.98 -6.27
N PRO A 170 19.40 6.18 -5.11
CA PRO A 170 20.52 5.36 -4.68
C PRO A 170 20.12 3.88 -4.48
N SER A 171 21.09 2.97 -4.70
CA SER A 171 20.86 1.51 -4.64
C SER A 171 20.45 0.97 -3.26
N ASN A 172 20.74 1.70 -2.20
CA ASN A 172 20.37 1.37 -0.82
C ASN A 172 19.06 2.03 -0.36
N CYS A 173 18.37 2.71 -1.27
CA CYS A 173 17.07 3.35 -1.05
C CYS A 173 15.99 2.68 -1.91
N SER A 174 14.73 2.86 -1.53
CA SER A 174 13.54 2.38 -2.26
C SER A 174 12.46 3.44 -2.27
N GLY A 175 11.33 3.16 -2.93
CA GLY A 175 10.15 4.03 -2.90
C GLY A 175 9.67 4.38 -1.49
N LYS A 176 9.97 3.52 -0.49
CA LYS A 176 9.69 3.82 0.91
C LYS A 176 10.47 5.03 1.42
N ASP A 177 11.76 5.11 1.09
CA ASP A 177 12.60 6.25 1.50
C ASP A 177 12.14 7.54 0.80
N VAL A 178 11.69 7.43 -0.46
CA VAL A 178 11.11 8.56 -1.22
C VAL A 178 9.86 9.09 -0.53
N ILE A 179 8.88 8.23 -0.26
CA ILE A 179 7.60 8.70 0.31
C ILE A 179 7.76 9.18 1.76
N LEU A 180 8.62 8.54 2.55
CA LEU A 180 8.92 9.02 3.92
C LEU A 180 9.58 10.40 3.88
N THR A 181 10.52 10.63 2.94
CA THR A 181 11.12 11.96 2.75
C THR A 181 10.08 13.00 2.35
N ILE A 182 9.15 12.66 1.46
CA ILE A 182 8.05 13.55 1.06
C ILE A 182 7.15 13.87 2.26
N ILE A 183 6.69 12.85 3.00
CA ILE A 183 5.83 13.04 4.18
C ILE A 183 6.55 13.88 5.24
N GLY A 184 7.84 13.63 5.49
CA GLY A 184 8.64 14.44 6.39
C GLY A 184 8.75 15.91 5.97
N LYS A 185 8.68 16.19 4.65
CA LYS A 185 8.75 17.55 4.10
C LYS A 185 7.43 18.30 4.16
N ILE A 186 6.30 17.61 3.91
CA ILE A 186 4.98 18.27 3.80
C ILE A 186 4.07 18.06 5.01
N GLY A 187 4.41 17.11 5.90
CA GLY A 187 3.60 16.73 7.06
C GLY A 187 2.47 15.76 6.72
N VAL A 188 1.84 15.20 7.76
CA VAL A 188 0.71 14.25 7.64
C VAL A 188 -0.57 14.88 7.07
N ASP A 189 -0.67 16.19 7.08
CA ASP A 189 -1.81 16.98 6.55
C ASP A 189 -1.46 17.76 5.27
N GLY A 190 -0.21 17.66 4.77
CA GLY A 190 0.27 18.48 3.66
C GLY A 190 -0.48 18.28 2.34
N ALA A 191 -1.03 17.09 2.13
CA ALA A 191 -1.85 16.77 0.96
C ALA A 191 -3.32 16.48 1.33
N LEU A 192 -3.81 17.03 2.46
CA LEU A 192 -5.15 16.74 2.96
C LEU A 192 -6.22 16.96 1.87
N TYR A 193 -6.94 15.89 1.54
CA TYR A 193 -7.98 15.83 0.51
C TYR A 193 -7.51 16.19 -0.92
N LYS A 194 -6.21 16.15 -1.21
CA LYS A 194 -5.64 16.43 -2.52
C LYS A 194 -5.20 15.14 -3.22
N SER A 195 -4.88 15.24 -4.49
CA SER A 195 -4.17 14.20 -5.22
C SER A 195 -2.68 14.51 -5.25
N MET A 196 -1.83 13.52 -5.03
CA MET A 196 -0.38 13.61 -5.19
C MET A 196 -0.01 13.07 -6.58
N GLU A 197 0.32 13.95 -7.53
CA GLU A 197 0.67 13.57 -8.90
C GLU A 197 2.19 13.58 -9.07
N PHE A 198 2.76 12.42 -9.39
CA PHE A 198 4.19 12.23 -9.54
C PHE A 198 4.59 12.32 -11.00
N THR A 199 5.54 13.20 -11.33
CA THR A 199 5.98 13.51 -12.70
C THR A 199 7.49 13.68 -12.73
N GLY A 200 8.04 14.02 -13.89
CA GLY A 200 9.47 14.29 -14.07
C GLY A 200 10.26 13.08 -14.54
N GLU A 201 11.51 13.31 -14.94
CA GLU A 201 12.38 12.28 -15.53
C GLU A 201 12.74 11.16 -14.56
N GLY A 202 12.80 11.46 -13.26
CA GLY A 202 13.12 10.49 -12.21
C GLY A 202 12.08 9.37 -12.09
N VAL A 203 10.83 9.59 -12.56
CA VAL A 203 9.78 8.58 -12.56
C VAL A 203 10.19 7.31 -13.31
N HIS A 204 10.91 7.46 -14.44
CA HIS A 204 11.32 6.33 -15.26
C HIS A 204 12.35 5.41 -14.58
N GLY A 205 13.03 5.91 -13.55
CA GLY A 205 13.98 5.14 -12.75
C GLY A 205 13.35 4.36 -11.59
N LEU A 206 12.08 4.62 -11.29
CA LEU A 206 11.34 3.93 -10.22
C LEU A 206 10.69 2.66 -10.76
N SER A 207 10.91 1.55 -10.07
CA SER A 207 10.24 0.28 -10.36
C SER A 207 8.73 0.37 -10.09
N MET A 208 7.97 -0.64 -10.52
CA MET A 208 6.54 -0.69 -10.17
C MET A 208 6.34 -0.88 -8.66
N ASP A 209 7.20 -1.66 -7.99
CA ASP A 209 7.13 -1.89 -6.55
C ASP A 209 7.38 -0.59 -5.77
N ASP A 210 8.33 0.26 -6.23
CA ASP A 210 8.55 1.60 -5.68
C ASP A 210 7.30 2.49 -5.84
N ARG A 211 6.71 2.54 -7.05
CA ARG A 211 5.51 3.36 -7.32
C ARG A 211 4.31 2.92 -6.49
N LEU A 212 4.10 1.59 -6.36
CA LEU A 212 3.04 1.03 -5.52
C LEU A 212 3.24 1.39 -4.04
N CYS A 213 4.48 1.37 -3.55
CA CYS A 213 4.84 1.80 -2.20
C CYS A 213 4.55 3.30 -1.99
N ILE A 214 4.97 4.16 -2.92
CA ILE A 214 4.76 5.61 -2.86
C ILE A 214 3.27 5.95 -2.86
N CYS A 215 2.48 5.38 -3.78
CA CYS A 215 1.04 5.61 -3.83
C CYS A 215 0.31 5.04 -2.61
N ASN A 216 0.75 3.88 -2.08
CA ASN A 216 0.17 3.29 -0.87
C ASN A 216 0.23 4.26 0.30
N MET A 217 1.35 4.95 0.48
CA MET A 217 1.54 5.87 1.60
C MET A 217 1.09 7.31 1.32
N ALA A 218 0.49 7.61 0.18
CA ALA A 218 -0.06 8.95 -0.08
C ALA A 218 -1.12 9.36 0.95
N ILE A 219 -1.92 8.41 1.45
CA ILE A 219 -2.90 8.66 2.51
C ILE A 219 -2.25 9.12 3.82
N GLU A 220 -0.99 8.76 4.08
CA GLU A 220 -0.28 9.18 5.29
C GLU A 220 0.15 10.66 5.26
N ALA A 221 0.02 11.31 4.09
CA ALA A 221 0.06 12.78 3.92
C ALA A 221 -1.34 13.42 3.84
N GLY A 222 -2.40 12.64 4.12
CA GLY A 222 -3.81 13.08 4.02
C GLY A 222 -4.39 13.04 2.60
N ALA A 223 -3.68 12.55 1.60
CA ALA A 223 -4.12 12.57 0.21
C ALA A 223 -5.29 11.61 -0.06
N LYS A 224 -6.12 11.96 -1.05
CA LYS A 224 -7.15 11.06 -1.59
C LYS A 224 -6.52 9.94 -2.41
N ASN A 225 -5.48 10.26 -3.18
CA ASN A 225 -4.69 9.27 -3.90
C ASN A 225 -3.28 9.81 -4.23
N GLY A 226 -2.34 8.89 -4.49
CA GLY A 226 -1.14 9.17 -5.27
C GLY A 226 -1.34 8.64 -6.67
N ILE A 227 -0.75 9.26 -7.71
CA ILE A 227 -0.89 8.79 -9.08
C ILE A 227 0.39 8.99 -9.87
N PHE A 228 0.76 7.98 -10.67
CA PHE A 228 1.85 8.01 -11.63
C PHE A 228 1.34 7.98 -13.06
N PRO A 229 2.06 8.57 -14.03
CA PRO A 229 1.75 8.43 -15.43
C PRO A 229 1.96 6.98 -15.90
N VAL A 230 1.20 6.57 -16.90
CA VAL A 230 1.30 5.25 -17.51
C VAL A 230 2.42 5.27 -18.56
N ASP A 231 3.62 4.91 -18.14
CA ASP A 231 4.79 4.77 -18.98
C ASP A 231 5.08 3.31 -19.36
N GLU A 232 6.27 3.03 -19.86
CA GLU A 232 6.69 1.68 -20.26
C GLU A 232 6.76 0.72 -19.06
N VAL A 233 7.18 1.19 -17.87
CA VAL A 233 7.23 0.38 -16.65
C VAL A 233 5.83 -0.10 -16.30
N THR A 234 4.84 0.80 -16.32
CA THR A 234 3.44 0.46 -16.04
C THR A 234 2.86 -0.47 -17.11
N ARG A 235 3.13 -0.19 -18.40
CA ARG A 235 2.64 -1.04 -19.50
C ARG A 235 3.21 -2.46 -19.40
N ASN A 236 4.49 -2.60 -19.14
CA ASN A 236 5.15 -3.89 -18.96
C ASN A 236 4.58 -4.66 -17.74
N TYR A 237 4.28 -3.97 -16.65
CA TYR A 237 3.65 -4.59 -15.50
C TYR A 237 2.23 -5.08 -15.78
N LEU A 238 1.42 -4.32 -16.50
CA LEU A 238 0.04 -4.67 -16.85
C LEU A 238 -0.05 -5.73 -17.93
N ASN A 239 0.98 -5.87 -18.76
CA ASN A 239 0.97 -6.81 -19.89
C ASN A 239 0.81 -8.26 -19.42
N GLY A 240 -0.23 -8.93 -19.92
CA GLY A 240 -0.55 -10.32 -19.58
C GLY A 240 -1.18 -10.51 -18.17
N ARG A 241 -1.43 -9.41 -17.42
CA ARG A 241 -2.12 -9.49 -16.13
C ARG A 241 -3.60 -9.13 -16.25
N SER A 242 -3.93 -7.99 -16.84
CA SER A 242 -5.32 -7.53 -16.94
C SER A 242 -5.98 -8.01 -18.23
N GLU A 243 -7.20 -8.56 -18.12
CA GLU A 243 -8.07 -8.86 -19.27
C GLU A 243 -8.77 -7.61 -19.81
N ARG A 244 -8.83 -6.52 -19.01
CA ARG A 244 -9.42 -5.24 -19.40
C ARG A 244 -8.38 -4.38 -20.08
N THR A 245 -8.82 -3.66 -21.13
CA THR A 245 -7.96 -2.72 -21.85
C THR A 245 -7.65 -1.51 -20.96
N PRO A 246 -6.37 -1.20 -20.68
CA PRO A 246 -5.99 -0.01 -19.94
C PRO A 246 -6.39 1.25 -20.70
N VAL A 247 -6.93 2.26 -19.97
CA VAL A 247 -7.20 3.60 -20.50
C VAL A 247 -6.18 4.56 -19.93
N VAL A 248 -5.41 5.22 -20.79
CA VAL A 248 -4.34 6.12 -20.36
C VAL A 248 -4.85 7.56 -20.35
N TYR A 249 -4.73 8.19 -19.18
CA TYR A 249 -5.00 9.62 -19.01
C TYR A 249 -3.71 10.35 -18.68
N GLU A 250 -3.45 11.45 -19.37
CA GLU A 250 -2.32 12.32 -19.12
C GLU A 250 -2.84 13.72 -18.70
N ALA A 251 -2.14 14.37 -17.79
CA ALA A 251 -2.46 15.73 -17.42
C ALA A 251 -2.32 16.67 -18.62
N ASP A 252 -3.16 17.69 -18.70
CA ASP A 252 -2.99 18.75 -19.70
C ASP A 252 -1.72 19.55 -19.42
N ALA A 253 -1.10 20.11 -20.45
CA ALA A 253 0.12 20.89 -20.30
C ALA A 253 -0.09 22.14 -19.40
N ASP A 254 -1.32 22.67 -19.37
CA ASP A 254 -1.76 23.79 -18.54
C ASP A 254 -2.62 23.34 -17.35
N ALA A 255 -2.45 22.08 -16.90
CA ALA A 255 -3.14 21.56 -15.72
C ALA A 255 -2.82 22.41 -14.48
N ASP A 256 -3.88 22.63 -13.66
CA ASP A 256 -3.78 23.48 -12.48
C ASP A 256 -3.40 22.66 -11.24
N TYR A 257 -2.27 23.04 -10.62
CA TYR A 257 -1.76 22.45 -9.39
C TYR A 257 -1.69 23.51 -8.30
N GLU A 258 -2.20 23.19 -7.09
CA GLU A 258 -2.08 24.11 -5.94
C GLU A 258 -0.62 24.34 -5.56
N GLN A 259 0.22 23.33 -5.77
CA GLN A 259 1.64 23.37 -5.46
C GLN A 259 2.44 22.47 -6.40
N VAL A 260 3.67 22.88 -6.69
CA VAL A 260 4.65 22.08 -7.40
C VAL A 260 5.88 21.94 -6.50
N LEU A 261 6.32 20.71 -6.25
CA LEU A 261 7.45 20.39 -5.41
C LEU A 261 8.49 19.59 -6.20
N ASP A 262 9.73 20.08 -6.21
CA ASP A 262 10.85 19.34 -6.80
C ASP A 262 11.49 18.40 -5.77
N ILE A 263 11.66 17.14 -6.16
CA ILE A 263 12.31 16.09 -5.37
C ILE A 263 13.45 15.50 -6.20
N ASP A 264 14.66 15.75 -5.76
CA ASP A 264 15.87 15.17 -6.36
C ASP A 264 16.11 13.78 -5.72
N LEU A 265 15.81 12.72 -6.47
CA LEU A 265 15.95 11.34 -6.01
C LEU A 265 17.39 10.98 -5.64
N SER A 266 18.39 11.64 -6.26
CA SER A 266 19.80 11.39 -5.97
C SER A 266 20.23 11.86 -4.57
N LYS A 267 19.40 12.69 -3.92
CA LYS A 267 19.62 13.19 -2.54
C LYS A 267 18.82 12.43 -1.48
N ILE A 268 18.03 11.47 -1.89
CA ILE A 268 17.33 10.59 -0.93
C ILE A 268 18.35 9.74 -0.20
N VAL A 269 18.20 9.63 1.10
CA VAL A 269 19.01 8.78 1.96
C VAL A 269 18.11 7.76 2.67
N PRO A 270 18.64 6.64 3.19
CA PRO A 270 17.86 5.73 4.01
C PRO A 270 17.16 6.47 5.15
N THR A 271 15.84 6.51 5.08
CA THR A 271 14.98 7.36 5.91
C THR A 271 14.12 6.53 6.85
N VAL A 272 14.05 6.94 8.11
CA VAL A 272 13.22 6.29 9.13
C VAL A 272 12.22 7.29 9.68
N ALA A 273 10.92 6.92 9.70
CA ALA A 273 9.93 7.69 10.44
C ALA A 273 9.87 7.21 11.90
N CYS A 274 10.24 8.10 12.80
CA CYS A 274 10.23 7.85 14.24
C CYS A 274 8.80 7.89 14.80
N PRO A 275 8.53 7.21 15.95
CA PRO A 275 7.24 7.28 16.62
C PRO A 275 6.85 8.73 17.00
N HIS A 276 5.58 9.10 16.98
CA HIS A 276 4.38 8.31 16.67
C HIS A 276 3.64 8.89 15.47
N LEU A 277 4.35 9.50 14.51
CA LEU A 277 3.80 10.04 13.27
C LEU A 277 4.74 9.73 12.08
N PRO A 278 4.20 9.42 10.89
CA PRO A 278 5.02 9.16 9.70
C PRO A 278 5.87 10.36 9.25
N GLU A 279 5.53 11.59 9.67
CA GLU A 279 6.28 12.82 9.36
C GLU A 279 7.55 13.01 10.21
N ASN A 280 7.69 12.26 11.30
CA ASN A 280 8.86 12.36 12.19
C ASN A 280 10.09 11.69 11.57
N THR A 281 10.45 12.09 10.37
CA THR A 281 11.50 11.45 9.59
C THR A 281 12.90 11.91 9.98
N ARG A 282 13.85 10.96 9.96
CA ARG A 282 15.28 11.19 10.16
C ARG A 282 16.09 10.25 9.29
N PRO A 283 17.32 10.62 8.89
CA PRO A 283 18.27 9.68 8.31
C PRO A 283 18.53 8.50 9.26
N ALA A 284 18.59 7.28 8.73
CA ALA A 284 18.88 6.08 9.54
C ALA A 284 20.23 6.16 10.25
N ALA A 285 21.21 6.82 9.64
CA ALA A 285 22.54 7.05 10.19
C ALA A 285 22.54 7.80 11.54
N GLU A 286 21.52 8.60 11.80
CA GLU A 286 21.40 9.36 13.09
C GLU A 286 20.83 8.51 14.23
N LEU A 287 20.31 7.29 13.94
CA LEU A 287 19.51 6.50 14.86
C LEU A 287 20.21 5.24 15.41
N HIS A 288 21.51 5.09 15.20
CA HIS A 288 22.30 3.93 15.65
C HIS A 288 22.23 3.67 17.17
N HIS A 289 21.84 4.66 17.94
CA HIS A 289 21.65 4.55 19.41
C HIS A 289 20.32 3.87 19.80
N ILE A 290 19.43 3.63 18.85
CA ILE A 290 18.10 3.04 19.08
C ILE A 290 18.18 1.53 18.86
N ARG A 291 18.15 0.76 19.94
CA ARG A 291 17.99 -0.70 19.91
C ARG A 291 16.56 -1.06 19.56
N VAL A 292 16.39 -2.17 18.87
CA VAL A 292 15.09 -2.72 18.48
C VAL A 292 14.89 -4.11 19.07
N ASP A 293 13.64 -4.49 19.34
CA ASP A 293 13.26 -5.80 19.86
C ASP A 293 12.66 -6.68 18.75
N GLN A 294 12.08 -6.03 17.73
CA GLN A 294 11.41 -6.69 16.62
C GLN A 294 11.69 -5.99 15.30
N VAL A 295 11.75 -6.78 14.23
CA VAL A 295 11.82 -6.33 12.85
C VAL A 295 10.69 -6.98 12.07
N VAL A 296 9.93 -6.18 11.30
CA VAL A 296 8.88 -6.69 10.42
C VAL A 296 9.14 -6.22 9.00
N ILE A 297 9.33 -7.15 8.07
CA ILE A 297 9.53 -6.89 6.63
C ILE A 297 8.36 -7.48 5.88
N GLY A 298 7.60 -6.65 5.19
CA GLY A 298 6.39 -7.01 4.46
C GLY A 298 5.32 -5.93 4.53
N SER A 299 4.08 -6.28 4.41
CA SER A 299 2.89 -5.43 4.33
C SER A 299 2.46 -5.06 2.92
N CYS A 300 1.34 -4.34 2.78
CA CYS A 300 0.86 -3.83 1.48
C CYS A 300 1.82 -2.80 0.85
N THR A 301 2.65 -2.14 1.65
CA THR A 301 3.69 -1.22 1.16
C THR A 301 4.90 -1.95 0.61
N ASN A 302 5.45 -2.92 1.35
CA ASN A 302 6.76 -3.52 1.10
C ASN A 302 6.77 -5.03 1.37
N GLY A 303 5.92 -5.76 0.66
CA GLY A 303 5.89 -7.23 0.67
C GLY A 303 6.03 -7.84 -0.72
N ARG A 304 6.47 -7.06 -1.72
CA ARG A 304 6.61 -7.49 -3.12
C ARG A 304 7.96 -8.13 -3.38
N MET A 305 8.18 -8.60 -4.61
CA MET A 305 9.38 -9.37 -4.94
C MET A 305 10.69 -8.59 -4.74
N GLU A 306 10.73 -7.31 -5.08
CA GLU A 306 11.93 -6.48 -4.88
C GLU A 306 12.22 -6.28 -3.39
N ASP A 307 11.19 -6.16 -2.55
CA ASP A 307 11.33 -6.05 -1.10
C ASP A 307 11.91 -7.34 -0.48
N MET A 308 11.41 -8.50 -0.96
CA MET A 308 11.91 -9.80 -0.54
C MET A 308 13.34 -10.02 -1.01
N GLU A 309 13.68 -9.57 -2.22
CA GLU A 309 15.04 -9.64 -2.76
C GLU A 309 16.01 -8.78 -1.94
N ALA A 310 15.62 -7.55 -1.60
CA ALA A 310 16.42 -6.66 -0.76
C ALA A 310 16.71 -7.30 0.61
N ALA A 311 15.68 -7.85 1.26
CA ALA A 311 15.84 -8.57 2.51
C ALA A 311 16.74 -9.80 2.36
N TYR A 312 16.56 -10.59 1.29
CA TYR A 312 17.37 -11.78 1.02
C TYR A 312 18.85 -11.44 0.83
N ARG A 313 19.17 -10.45 0.00
CA ARG A 313 20.57 -10.04 -0.26
C ARG A 313 21.31 -9.67 1.03
N ILE A 314 20.61 -9.04 1.96
CA ILE A 314 21.18 -8.56 3.22
C ILE A 314 21.29 -9.71 4.25
N LEU A 315 20.27 -10.57 4.37
CA LEU A 315 20.18 -11.61 5.40
C LEU A 315 20.88 -12.91 5.02
N LYS A 316 21.08 -13.20 3.72
CA LYS A 316 21.67 -14.46 3.24
C LYS A 316 23.04 -14.73 3.88
N GLY A 317 23.18 -15.92 4.48
CA GLY A 317 24.42 -16.38 5.11
C GLY A 317 24.80 -15.67 6.41
N LYS A 318 23.94 -14.76 6.89
CA LYS A 318 24.16 -14.01 8.15
C LYS A 318 23.12 -14.44 9.19
N LYS A 319 23.23 -13.95 10.42
CA LYS A 319 22.30 -14.24 11.51
C LYS A 319 21.69 -12.95 12.04
N VAL A 320 20.39 -12.99 12.27
CA VAL A 320 19.66 -11.96 13.03
C VAL A 320 20.28 -11.81 14.41
N ALA A 321 20.44 -10.59 14.88
CA ALA A 321 21.05 -10.27 16.15
C ALA A 321 20.33 -10.99 17.32
N LYS A 322 21.08 -11.40 18.32
CA LYS A 322 20.52 -12.10 19.48
C LYS A 322 19.47 -11.24 20.19
N GLY A 323 18.30 -11.81 20.42
CA GLY A 323 17.18 -11.14 21.09
C GLY A 323 16.23 -10.42 20.16
N ILE A 324 16.50 -10.36 18.85
CA ILE A 324 15.62 -9.75 17.86
C ILE A 324 14.64 -10.79 17.30
N ARG A 325 13.38 -10.44 17.25
CA ARG A 325 12.35 -11.19 16.51
C ARG A 325 12.24 -10.60 15.10
N CYS A 326 12.68 -11.34 14.09
CA CYS A 326 12.56 -10.93 12.68
C CYS A 326 11.41 -11.69 12.03
N ILE A 327 10.44 -10.96 11.50
CA ILE A 327 9.23 -11.50 10.85
C ILE A 327 9.21 -11.01 9.40
N ILE A 328 9.15 -11.95 8.46
CA ILE A 328 9.09 -11.68 7.02
C ILE A 328 7.74 -12.11 6.49
N ILE A 329 7.07 -11.22 5.75
CA ILE A 329 5.69 -11.42 5.27
C ILE A 329 5.66 -11.13 3.76
N PRO A 330 5.81 -12.14 2.90
CA PRO A 330 5.55 -12.00 1.48
C PRO A 330 4.13 -11.52 1.22
N GLY A 331 3.93 -10.58 0.29
CA GLY A 331 2.66 -9.90 0.09
C GLY A 331 1.54 -10.78 -0.48
N THR A 332 1.90 -11.86 -1.21
CA THR A 332 0.93 -12.79 -1.82
C THR A 332 1.43 -14.22 -1.76
N MET A 333 0.54 -15.18 -1.98
CA MET A 333 0.92 -16.59 -2.09
C MET A 333 1.85 -16.86 -3.28
N GLN A 334 1.74 -16.08 -4.35
CA GLN A 334 2.65 -16.20 -5.48
C GLN A 334 4.06 -15.72 -5.11
N ILE A 335 4.18 -14.57 -4.44
CA ILE A 335 5.46 -14.07 -3.94
C ILE A 335 6.09 -15.06 -2.95
N LEU A 336 5.28 -15.62 -2.03
CA LEU A 336 5.75 -16.65 -1.11
C LEU A 336 6.29 -17.87 -1.85
N ARG A 337 5.56 -18.34 -2.86
CA ARG A 337 5.97 -19.47 -3.71
C ARG A 337 7.29 -19.18 -4.43
N GLU A 338 7.44 -18.00 -5.03
CA GLU A 338 8.69 -17.59 -5.67
C GLU A 338 9.86 -17.53 -4.68
N CYS A 339 9.62 -17.04 -3.46
CA CYS A 339 10.63 -17.08 -2.39
C CYS A 339 11.08 -18.52 -2.05
N VAL A 340 10.15 -19.48 -2.06
CA VAL A 340 10.47 -20.90 -1.86
C VAL A 340 11.27 -21.45 -3.05
N GLU A 341 10.82 -21.23 -4.28
CA GLU A 341 11.45 -21.73 -5.51
C GLU A 341 12.87 -21.16 -5.71
N ARG A 342 13.10 -19.90 -5.32
CA ARG A 342 14.43 -19.25 -5.35
C ARG A 342 15.33 -19.61 -4.16
N GLY A 343 14.84 -20.38 -3.19
CA GLY A 343 15.57 -20.71 -1.97
C GLY A 343 15.68 -19.57 -0.94
N TRP A 344 14.99 -18.46 -1.15
CA TRP A 344 15.00 -17.31 -0.24
C TRP A 344 14.32 -17.62 1.09
N TYR A 345 13.24 -18.42 1.03
CA TYR A 345 12.53 -18.88 2.22
C TYR A 345 13.46 -19.59 3.21
N THR A 346 14.27 -20.54 2.71
CA THR A 346 15.26 -21.27 3.53
C THR A 346 16.33 -20.33 4.07
N ALA A 347 16.81 -19.39 3.24
CA ALA A 347 17.81 -18.41 3.68
C ALA A 347 17.31 -17.51 4.82
N PHE A 348 16.02 -17.11 4.79
CA PHE A 348 15.41 -16.36 5.88
C PHE A 348 15.33 -17.16 7.18
N ILE A 349 14.93 -18.43 7.10
CA ILE A 349 14.92 -19.34 8.27
C ILE A 349 16.34 -19.54 8.81
N ASP A 350 17.30 -19.76 7.92
CA ASP A 350 18.70 -19.93 8.31
C ASP A 350 19.25 -18.66 8.97
N ALA A 351 18.82 -17.49 8.56
CA ALA A 351 19.17 -16.25 9.24
C ALA A 351 18.54 -16.11 10.63
N GLY A 352 17.52 -16.90 10.96
CA GLY A 352 16.80 -16.85 12.24
C GLY A 352 15.52 -16.03 12.19
N ALA A 353 15.00 -15.74 10.98
CA ALA A 353 13.71 -15.08 10.79
C ALA A 353 12.55 -16.09 10.76
N VAL A 354 11.35 -15.61 11.09
CA VAL A 354 10.09 -16.33 10.85
C VAL A 354 9.49 -15.82 9.56
N VAL A 355 9.18 -16.72 8.63
CA VAL A 355 8.44 -16.36 7.41
C VAL A 355 6.98 -16.73 7.59
N SER A 356 6.11 -15.74 7.44
CA SER A 356 4.67 -15.91 7.59
C SER A 356 3.99 -16.18 6.25
N THR A 357 2.77 -16.68 6.31
CA THR A 357 1.81 -16.54 5.20
C THR A 357 1.49 -15.07 4.95
N PRO A 358 1.07 -14.67 3.73
CA PRO A 358 0.64 -13.32 3.45
C PRO A 358 -0.46 -12.86 4.39
N THR A 359 -0.27 -11.73 5.07
CA THR A 359 -1.27 -11.14 5.95
C THR A 359 -0.96 -9.67 6.24
N CYS A 360 -1.99 -8.85 6.38
CA CYS A 360 -1.90 -7.46 6.84
C CYS A 360 -1.93 -7.32 8.38
N GLY A 361 -2.22 -8.41 9.10
CA GLY A 361 -2.48 -8.42 10.53
C GLY A 361 -1.45 -7.75 11.44
N PRO A 362 -0.13 -7.93 11.28
CA PRO A 362 0.87 -7.25 12.11
C PRO A 362 0.82 -5.73 12.00
N CYS A 363 0.52 -5.19 10.83
CA CYS A 363 0.48 -3.75 10.56
C CYS A 363 -0.52 -2.99 11.45
N LEU A 364 -1.58 -3.66 11.91
CA LEU A 364 -2.62 -3.07 12.76
C LEU A 364 -2.63 -3.63 14.19
N GLY A 365 -1.63 -4.45 14.56
CA GLY A 365 -1.60 -5.11 15.86
C GLY A 365 -2.72 -6.11 16.07
N GLY A 366 -3.28 -6.65 15.01
CA GLY A 366 -4.50 -7.45 15.04
C GLY A 366 -4.32 -8.95 14.92
N TYR A 367 -3.14 -9.43 14.53
CA TYR A 367 -2.95 -10.85 14.24
C TYR A 367 -1.71 -11.46 14.92
N MET A 368 -0.51 -11.14 14.46
CA MET A 368 0.76 -11.65 15.00
C MET A 368 1.81 -10.55 15.12
N GLY A 369 2.94 -10.82 15.77
CA GLY A 369 4.02 -9.85 15.94
C GLY A 369 3.59 -8.66 16.78
N ILE A 370 2.64 -8.86 17.71
CA ILE A 370 2.14 -7.81 18.61
C ILE A 370 3.22 -7.44 19.61
N LEU A 371 3.41 -6.14 19.80
CA LEU A 371 4.42 -5.57 20.69
C LEU A 371 3.92 -5.45 22.13
N ALA A 372 4.76 -5.79 23.08
CA ALA A 372 4.54 -5.53 24.50
C ALA A 372 4.89 -4.09 24.87
N ALA A 373 4.60 -3.70 26.13
CA ALA A 373 4.95 -2.37 26.66
C ALA A 373 6.45 -2.09 26.56
N GLY A 374 6.81 -0.94 26.01
CA GLY A 374 8.20 -0.49 25.88
C GLY A 374 8.99 -1.14 24.73
N GLU A 375 8.46 -2.15 24.05
CA GLU A 375 9.14 -2.76 22.92
C GLU A 375 9.22 -1.82 21.71
N LYS A 376 10.32 -1.92 20.97
CA LYS A 376 10.59 -1.13 19.77
C LYS A 376 10.67 -2.04 18.55
N CYS A 377 9.92 -1.67 17.52
CA CYS A 377 9.91 -2.38 16.24
C CYS A 377 10.35 -1.45 15.11
N ILE A 378 11.26 -1.91 14.26
CA ILE A 378 11.46 -1.31 12.94
C ILE A 378 10.66 -2.13 11.93
N ALA A 379 9.83 -1.48 11.11
CA ALA A 379 8.88 -2.13 10.23
C ALA A 379 8.79 -1.46 8.86
N THR A 380 8.52 -2.26 7.85
CA THR A 380 8.22 -1.73 6.51
C THR A 380 6.73 -1.45 6.31
N THR A 381 5.95 -1.47 7.39
CA THR A 381 4.54 -1.09 7.41
C THR A 381 4.33 0.40 7.11
N ASN A 382 3.10 0.87 7.10
CA ASN A 382 2.76 2.23 6.65
C ASN A 382 2.44 3.20 7.79
N ARG A 383 2.13 2.73 9.01
CA ARG A 383 1.71 3.56 10.14
C ARG A 383 2.47 3.22 11.41
N ASN A 384 2.78 4.25 12.20
CA ASN A 384 3.48 4.14 13.47
C ASN A 384 2.82 4.91 14.61
N PHE A 385 1.49 5.07 14.55
CA PHE A 385 0.71 5.75 15.59
C PHE A 385 0.81 5.01 16.93
N VAL A 386 0.48 5.70 18.02
CA VAL A 386 0.44 5.12 19.37
C VAL A 386 -0.42 3.85 19.38
N GLY A 387 0.14 2.76 19.87
CA GLY A 387 -0.53 1.46 19.96
C GLY A 387 -0.77 0.73 18.63
N ARG A 388 -0.20 1.22 17.52
CA ARG A 388 -0.50 0.68 16.19
C ARG A 388 -0.19 -0.80 16.02
N MET A 389 0.91 -1.29 16.60
CA MET A 389 1.32 -2.69 16.48
C MET A 389 1.25 -3.45 17.82
N GLY A 390 0.52 -2.95 18.80
CA GLY A 390 0.39 -3.59 20.10
C GLY A 390 0.14 -2.64 21.25
N HIS A 391 0.95 -2.73 22.32
CA HIS A 391 0.77 -1.93 23.51
C HIS A 391 0.96 -0.43 23.20
N VAL A 392 0.23 0.44 23.92
CA VAL A 392 0.28 1.90 23.73
C VAL A 392 1.66 2.48 23.98
N ASP A 393 2.45 1.88 24.87
CA ASP A 393 3.83 2.29 25.15
C ASP A 393 4.86 1.68 24.20
N SER A 394 4.44 0.89 23.22
CA SER A 394 5.34 0.37 22.18
C SER A 394 5.67 1.44 21.14
N GLN A 395 6.81 1.28 20.48
CA GLN A 395 7.32 2.23 19.50
C GLN A 395 7.55 1.55 18.17
N VAL A 396 6.98 2.10 17.10
CA VAL A 396 7.17 1.60 15.73
C VAL A 396 7.94 2.64 14.92
N TYR A 397 9.00 2.20 14.27
CA TYR A 397 9.85 2.97 13.35
C TYR A 397 9.60 2.46 11.94
N LEU A 398 9.17 3.33 11.03
CA LEU A 398 8.93 2.94 9.63
C LEU A 398 10.22 3.12 8.82
N ALA A 399 10.55 2.10 8.03
CA ALA A 399 11.76 2.12 7.19
C ALA A 399 11.59 1.26 5.94
N SER A 400 12.54 1.40 5.00
CA SER A 400 12.64 0.54 3.83
C SER A 400 13.09 -0.89 4.20
N PRO A 401 12.88 -1.88 3.32
CA PRO A 401 13.36 -3.25 3.51
C PRO A 401 14.88 -3.33 3.71
N HIS A 402 15.64 -2.47 3.03
CA HIS A 402 17.10 -2.39 3.19
C HIS A 402 17.48 -2.02 4.64
N THR A 403 16.92 -0.94 5.14
CA THR A 403 17.15 -0.45 6.50
C THR A 403 16.65 -1.44 7.56
N ALA A 404 15.46 -2.04 7.34
CA ALA A 404 14.89 -3.02 8.26
C ALA A 404 15.74 -4.30 8.34
N ALA A 405 16.20 -4.84 7.21
CA ALA A 405 17.05 -6.03 7.17
C ALA A 405 18.44 -5.78 7.77
N ALA A 406 19.05 -4.62 7.48
CA ALA A 406 20.32 -4.24 8.12
C ALA A 406 20.18 -4.12 9.65
N SER A 407 19.08 -3.51 10.11
CA SER A 407 18.79 -3.37 11.54
C SER A 407 18.52 -4.72 12.22
N ALA A 408 17.95 -5.70 11.50
CA ALA A 408 17.78 -7.06 12.03
C ALA A 408 19.12 -7.73 12.34
N LEU A 409 20.14 -7.50 11.52
CA LEU A 409 21.48 -8.02 11.74
C LEU A 409 22.23 -7.28 12.86
N ALA A 410 22.04 -5.96 12.95
CA ALA A 410 22.75 -5.12 13.90
C ALA A 410 22.13 -5.14 15.32
N GLY A 411 20.81 -5.33 15.44
CA GLY A 411 20.08 -5.21 16.71
C GLY A 411 19.75 -3.76 17.10
N PHE A 412 20.01 -2.81 16.21
CA PHE A 412 19.69 -1.39 16.35
C PHE A 412 19.42 -0.79 14.97
N ILE A 413 18.79 0.39 14.91
CA ILE A 413 18.48 1.05 13.63
C ILE A 413 19.78 1.43 12.93
N THR A 414 19.94 0.98 11.68
CA THR A 414 21.10 1.31 10.84
C THR A 414 20.74 1.22 9.36
N GLU A 415 21.41 2.02 8.55
CA GLU A 415 21.35 1.91 7.09
C GLU A 415 22.10 0.67 6.58
N TYR A 416 21.70 0.22 5.40
CA TYR A 416 22.48 -0.75 4.63
C TYR A 416 23.55 -0.04 3.82
N THR A 417 24.80 -0.50 3.90
CA THR A 417 25.91 -0.11 3.05
C THR A 417 26.50 -1.32 2.35
N GLU A 418 26.82 -1.23 1.06
CA GLU A 418 27.37 -2.36 0.28
C GLU A 418 28.71 -2.87 0.82
N ASP A 419 29.46 -2.03 1.54
CA ASP A 419 30.73 -2.36 2.17
C ASP A 419 30.57 -3.22 3.45
N SER A 420 29.34 -3.54 3.85
CA SER A 420 29.03 -4.34 5.04
C SER A 420 29.05 -5.87 4.80
N GLN A 421 29.72 -6.31 3.72
CA GLN A 421 29.87 -7.74 3.36
C GLN A 421 31.00 -8.45 4.10
#